data_132e0224a5e48c11f9d601ad2658cbed
#
_entry.id   132e0224a5e48c11f9d601ad2658cbed
#
_cell.length_a   1.000
_cell.length_b   1.000
_cell.length_c   1.000
_cell.angle_alpha   90.00
_cell.angle_beta   90.00
_cell.angle_gamma   90.00
#
_symmetry.space_group_name_H-M   'P 1'
#
loop_
_entity.id
_entity.type
_entity.pdbx_description
1 polymer ?
#
loop_
_entity_poly.entity_id
_entity_poly.type
_entity_poly.pdbx_seq_one_letter_code
_entity_poly.pdbx_strand_id
1 'polypeptide(L)'
;MKKPLINFKTARIIEIVSIVLMLILSGLTALLELSKTFLTSSIVGGLTVYVVAALFDRCPCCGRNLDRVSLLRDSFCPSCGAPLEEDLLPRHVEEKACAKVNLTLSVREKRPDGYHEVETVMTGVGLHDTVTLYRNAGPWDKLECDPPVTERAGDNLCMKALRVFFGEFGPKKDFVTIRLEKTIPTQAGLGGGSSDAAAVLRGLRTLYASNMTDTQLEKMAEKLGSDVPFFIRGGTALATGRGEKLKALPDMPPCWLVIVKPEESHPTAAMYAALDRAAARTGGNSRAVLAGLERSDLSAIAAGLNNDFQQVLPEGSSIPVIVEALRQLGALNAQMTGSGSAVFGLFRRREDAEVAASVLKEDYPQTFCVPQV
;
A
#
# COMPACT_ATOMS: atom_id res chain seq x y z
N MET A 1 6.62 -9.43 23.75
CA MET A 1 5.97 -9.20 25.06
C MET A 1 4.95 -10.31 25.30
N LYS A 2 4.84 -10.85 26.54
CA LYS A 2 3.81 -11.84 26.88
C LYS A 2 2.43 -11.19 26.72
N LYS A 3 1.44 -11.93 26.17
CA LYS A 3 0.03 -11.50 26.14
C LYS A 3 -0.32 -10.99 27.55
N PRO A 4 -0.98 -9.82 27.69
CA PRO A 4 -1.56 -9.48 28.97
C PRO A 4 -2.53 -10.61 29.35
N LEU A 5 -2.41 -11.11 30.57
CA LEU A 5 -3.22 -12.20 31.09
C LEU A 5 -4.73 -11.87 31.10
N ILE A 6 -5.07 -10.60 30.95
CA ILE A 6 -6.43 -10.07 31.08
C ILE A 6 -6.59 -8.97 30.01
N ASN A 7 -7.74 -8.93 29.31
CA ASN A 7 -8.04 -7.85 28.37
C ASN A 7 -8.34 -6.53 29.10
N PHE A 8 -8.29 -5.41 28.39
CA PHE A 8 -8.49 -4.06 28.94
C PHE A 8 -9.80 -3.91 29.75
N LYS A 9 -10.93 -4.38 29.23
CA LYS A 9 -12.23 -4.34 29.93
C LYS A 9 -12.20 -5.13 31.23
N THR A 10 -11.64 -6.32 31.19
CA THR A 10 -11.51 -7.18 32.39
C THR A 10 -10.60 -6.53 33.44
N ALA A 11 -9.49 -5.91 33.02
CA ALA A 11 -8.60 -5.20 33.93
C ALA A 11 -9.33 -4.03 34.62
N ARG A 12 -10.10 -3.22 33.88
CA ARG A 12 -10.89 -2.11 34.42
C ARG A 12 -12.03 -2.57 35.31
N ILE A 13 -12.72 -3.65 34.96
CA ILE A 13 -13.76 -4.23 35.84
C ILE A 13 -13.15 -4.66 37.17
N ILE A 14 -12.02 -5.33 37.14
CA ILE A 14 -11.30 -5.73 38.35
C ILE A 14 -10.91 -4.50 39.19
N GLU A 15 -10.42 -3.45 38.56
CA GLU A 15 -10.06 -2.18 39.23
C GLU A 15 -11.28 -1.55 39.92
N ILE A 16 -12.39 -1.38 39.21
CA ILE A 16 -13.64 -0.80 39.76
C ILE A 16 -14.19 -1.67 40.89
N VAL A 17 -14.27 -2.99 40.69
CA VAL A 17 -14.74 -3.93 41.71
C VAL A 17 -13.85 -3.87 42.95
N SER A 18 -12.52 -3.77 42.78
CA SER A 18 -11.57 -3.68 43.86
C SER A 18 -11.71 -2.39 44.68
N ILE A 19 -11.94 -1.24 44.00
CA ILE A 19 -12.20 0.04 44.65
C ILE A 19 -13.51 -0.01 45.46
N VAL A 20 -14.58 -0.54 44.85
CA VAL A 20 -15.91 -0.67 45.50
C VAL A 20 -15.79 -1.61 46.72
N LEU A 21 -15.10 -2.74 46.57
CA LEU A 21 -14.90 -3.69 47.65
C LEU A 21 -14.08 -3.07 48.81
N MET A 22 -13.04 -2.29 48.49
CA MET A 22 -12.25 -1.54 49.45
C MET A 22 -13.09 -0.53 50.21
N LEU A 23 -13.96 0.23 49.55
CA LEU A 23 -14.86 1.20 50.18
C LEU A 23 -15.89 0.52 51.07
N ILE A 24 -16.47 -0.62 50.65
CA ILE A 24 -17.40 -1.41 51.45
C ILE A 24 -16.69 -1.96 52.71
N LEU A 25 -15.52 -2.57 52.55
CA LEU A 25 -14.75 -3.11 53.66
C LEU A 25 -14.33 -2.01 54.64
N SER A 26 -13.91 -0.84 54.15
CA SER A 26 -13.58 0.31 55.01
C SER A 26 -14.83 0.84 55.76
N GLY A 27 -15.98 0.88 55.11
CA GLY A 27 -17.24 1.24 55.78
C GLY A 27 -17.66 0.23 56.83
N LEU A 28 -17.55 -1.07 56.56
CA LEU A 28 -17.87 -2.13 57.50
C LEU A 28 -16.90 -2.15 58.72
N THR A 29 -15.60 -1.89 58.50
CA THR A 29 -14.61 -1.82 59.60
C THR A 29 -14.88 -0.64 60.52
N ALA A 30 -15.33 0.49 59.97
CA ALA A 30 -15.75 1.65 60.77
C ALA A 30 -17.04 1.38 61.56
N LEU A 31 -18.00 0.62 60.96
CA LEU A 31 -19.28 0.30 61.58
C LEU A 31 -19.17 -0.75 62.71
N LEU A 32 -18.21 -1.68 62.52
CA LEU A 32 -18.03 -2.83 63.44
C LEU A 32 -16.89 -2.65 64.47
N GLU A 33 -16.29 -1.46 64.56
CA GLU A 33 -15.18 -1.14 65.46
C GLU A 33 -13.99 -2.14 65.33
N LEU A 34 -13.77 -2.68 64.13
CA LEU A 34 -12.68 -3.64 63.87
C LEU A 34 -11.30 -3.00 63.99
N SER A 35 -10.29 -3.81 64.35
CA SER A 35 -8.95 -3.34 64.65
C SER A 35 -8.29 -2.55 63.51
N LYS A 36 -7.45 -1.56 63.84
CA LYS A 36 -6.69 -0.75 62.86
C LYS A 36 -5.86 -1.60 61.91
N THR A 37 -5.41 -2.79 62.31
CA THR A 37 -4.69 -3.75 61.48
C THR A 37 -5.53 -4.31 60.33
N PHE A 38 -6.83 -4.54 60.53
CA PHE A 38 -7.71 -5.02 59.48
C PHE A 38 -7.97 -3.91 58.42
N LEU A 39 -8.15 -2.66 58.88
CA LEU A 39 -8.33 -1.51 58.01
C LEU A 39 -7.07 -1.27 57.15
N THR A 40 -5.87 -1.31 57.75
CA THR A 40 -4.62 -1.14 56.99
C THR A 40 -4.39 -2.25 55.99
N SER A 41 -4.68 -3.51 56.32
CA SER A 41 -4.57 -4.64 55.40
C SER A 41 -5.51 -4.51 54.18
N SER A 42 -6.75 -4.04 54.42
CA SER A 42 -7.74 -3.80 53.34
C SER A 42 -7.31 -2.69 52.40
N ILE A 43 -6.74 -1.59 52.92
CA ILE A 43 -6.23 -0.46 52.13
C ILE A 43 -5.00 -0.91 51.30
N VAL A 44 -4.05 -1.62 51.93
CA VAL A 44 -2.86 -2.11 51.21
C VAL A 44 -3.23 -3.11 50.12
N GLY A 45 -4.16 -4.03 50.41
CA GLY A 45 -4.68 -4.96 49.39
C GLY A 45 -5.33 -4.27 48.23
N GLY A 46 -6.21 -3.29 48.48
CA GLY A 46 -6.88 -2.48 47.42
C GLY A 46 -5.87 -1.68 46.59
N LEU A 47 -4.87 -1.06 47.24
CA LEU A 47 -3.83 -0.31 46.55
C LEU A 47 -2.97 -1.23 45.68
N THR A 48 -2.66 -2.44 46.12
CA THR A 48 -1.90 -3.42 45.34
C THR A 48 -2.69 -3.84 44.07
N VAL A 49 -3.97 -4.13 44.21
CA VAL A 49 -4.84 -4.47 43.05
C VAL A 49 -4.96 -3.29 42.09
N TYR A 50 -5.11 -2.07 42.60
CA TYR A 50 -5.13 -0.87 41.77
C TYR A 50 -3.85 -0.67 40.97
N VAL A 51 -2.68 -0.79 41.63
CA VAL A 51 -1.37 -0.67 40.97
C VAL A 51 -1.20 -1.77 39.91
N VAL A 52 -1.57 -3.01 40.23
CA VAL A 52 -1.52 -4.11 39.27
C VAL A 52 -2.46 -3.84 38.08
N ALA A 53 -3.69 -3.41 38.31
CA ALA A 53 -4.61 -3.09 37.25
C ALA A 53 -4.10 -1.93 36.35
N ALA A 54 -3.55 -0.87 36.95
CA ALA A 54 -2.97 0.27 36.26
C ALA A 54 -1.76 -0.11 35.39
N LEU A 55 -1.00 -1.16 35.73
CA LEU A 55 0.08 -1.68 34.91
C LEU A 55 -0.43 -2.33 33.59
N PHE A 56 -1.67 -2.79 33.58
CA PHE A 56 -2.32 -3.38 32.41
C PHE A 56 -3.19 -2.38 31.62
N ASP A 57 -3.33 -1.14 32.13
CA ASP A 57 -4.14 -0.09 31.50
C ASP A 57 -3.41 0.57 30.32
N ARG A 58 -2.94 -0.25 29.40
CA ARG A 58 -2.23 0.18 28.20
C ARG A 58 -2.93 -0.28 26.94
N CYS A 59 -2.93 0.59 25.93
CA CYS A 59 -3.44 0.23 24.62
C CYS A 59 -2.73 -1.03 24.11
N PRO A 60 -3.48 -2.06 23.71
CA PRO A 60 -2.88 -3.29 23.19
C PRO A 60 -2.10 -3.09 21.88
N CYS A 61 -2.38 -2.02 21.14
CA CYS A 61 -1.74 -1.74 19.87
C CYS A 61 -0.51 -0.85 20.00
N CYS A 62 -0.64 0.32 20.65
CA CYS A 62 0.46 1.30 20.71
C CYS A 62 1.18 1.35 22.07
N GLY A 63 0.73 0.59 23.06
CA GLY A 63 1.33 0.53 24.40
C GLY A 63 1.15 1.80 25.25
N ARG A 64 0.49 2.86 24.73
CA ARG A 64 0.25 4.09 25.50
C ARG A 64 -0.76 3.86 26.61
N ASN A 65 -0.60 4.62 27.68
CA ASN A 65 -1.45 4.56 28.85
C ASN A 65 -2.87 5.07 28.54
N LEU A 66 -3.89 4.39 29.06
CA LEU A 66 -5.30 4.60 28.77
C LEU A 66 -6.06 5.24 29.96
N ASP A 67 -5.33 5.86 30.89
CA ASP A 67 -5.85 6.44 32.14
C ASP A 67 -6.99 7.47 31.95
N ARG A 68 -7.10 8.03 30.76
CA ARG A 68 -8.16 9.03 30.41
C ARG A 68 -9.32 8.44 29.59
N VAL A 69 -9.30 7.13 29.36
CA VAL A 69 -10.33 6.47 28.54
C VAL A 69 -11.51 6.04 29.40
N SER A 70 -12.69 6.48 29.07
CA SER A 70 -13.92 6.08 29.77
C SER A 70 -14.38 4.71 29.27
N LEU A 71 -14.45 3.74 30.19
CA LEU A 71 -14.96 2.37 29.94
C LEU A 71 -16.35 2.30 29.30
N LEU A 72 -17.17 3.33 29.52
CA LEU A 72 -18.56 3.36 29.07
C LEU A 72 -18.75 4.07 27.74
N ARG A 73 -17.72 4.78 27.25
CA ARG A 73 -17.85 5.63 26.06
C ARG A 73 -16.82 5.34 24.98
N ASP A 74 -15.63 4.88 25.34
CA ASP A 74 -14.51 4.82 24.40
C ASP A 74 -14.22 3.37 24.02
N SER A 75 -14.65 2.99 22.82
CA SER A 75 -14.34 1.68 22.22
C SER A 75 -13.00 1.68 21.50
N PHE A 76 -12.34 2.84 21.36
CA PHE A 76 -11.10 3.02 20.60
C PHE A 76 -10.05 3.79 21.41
N CYS A 77 -8.78 3.48 21.16
CA CYS A 77 -7.65 4.19 21.76
C CYS A 77 -7.56 5.63 21.23
N PRO A 78 -7.56 6.67 22.07
CA PRO A 78 -7.48 8.05 21.61
C PRO A 78 -6.13 8.42 20.96
N SER A 79 -5.11 7.60 21.19
CA SER A 79 -3.76 7.86 20.67
C SER A 79 -3.48 7.21 19.31
N CYS A 80 -4.04 6.02 19.05
CA CYS A 80 -3.77 5.28 17.81
C CYS A 80 -5.06 4.84 17.08
N GLY A 81 -6.23 5.22 17.57
CA GLY A 81 -7.51 4.85 16.97
C GLY A 81 -7.85 3.36 17.00
N ALA A 82 -6.94 2.51 17.50
CA ALA A 82 -7.16 1.07 17.54
C ALA A 82 -8.30 0.72 18.53
N PRO A 83 -9.16 -0.25 18.19
CA PRO A 83 -10.20 -0.70 19.09
C PRO A 83 -9.58 -1.33 20.34
N LEU A 84 -10.18 -1.04 21.48
CA LEU A 84 -9.76 -1.56 22.79
C LEU A 84 -10.28 -2.99 23.01
N GLU A 85 -11.25 -3.41 22.21
CA GLU A 85 -11.79 -4.76 22.19
C GLU A 85 -11.33 -5.49 20.94
N GLU A 86 -10.78 -6.67 21.10
CA GLU A 86 -10.24 -7.48 20.01
C GLU A 86 -11.33 -7.90 19.00
N ASP A 87 -12.57 -8.07 19.48
CA ASP A 87 -13.72 -8.47 18.66
C ASP A 87 -14.20 -7.37 17.69
N LEU A 88 -13.78 -6.11 17.90
CA LEU A 88 -14.10 -5.00 17.01
C LEU A 88 -13.13 -4.86 15.83
N LEU A 89 -11.99 -5.56 15.86
CA LEU A 89 -11.06 -5.57 14.73
C LEU A 89 -11.61 -6.46 13.61
N PRO A 90 -11.49 -6.06 12.35
CA PRO A 90 -11.84 -6.93 11.23
C PRO A 90 -10.99 -8.21 11.26
N ARG A 91 -11.58 -9.32 10.89
CA ARG A 91 -10.85 -10.59 10.78
C ARG A 91 -10.10 -10.71 9.47
N HIS A 92 -10.57 -10.02 8.45
CA HIS A 92 -9.92 -9.92 7.15
C HIS A 92 -10.20 -8.56 6.51
N VAL A 93 -9.35 -8.19 5.57
CA VAL A 93 -9.47 -6.98 4.74
C VAL A 93 -9.04 -7.35 3.34
N GLU A 94 -9.80 -6.91 2.35
CA GLU A 94 -9.47 -7.04 0.93
C GLU A 94 -9.09 -5.67 0.36
N GLU A 95 -8.00 -5.60 -0.38
CA GLU A 95 -7.46 -4.41 -1.01
C GLU A 95 -7.24 -4.67 -2.51
N LYS A 96 -7.61 -3.71 -3.34
CA LYS A 96 -7.24 -3.70 -4.75
C LYS A 96 -5.84 -3.09 -4.90
N ALA A 97 -4.94 -3.85 -5.49
CA ALA A 97 -3.60 -3.43 -5.84
C ALA A 97 -3.57 -3.02 -7.31
N CYS A 98 -4.02 -1.79 -7.62
CA CYS A 98 -4.13 -1.30 -8.99
C CYS A 98 -2.76 -1.10 -9.63
N ALA A 99 -2.64 -1.37 -10.93
CA ALA A 99 -1.46 -1.07 -11.74
C ALA A 99 -1.32 0.44 -11.99
N LYS A 100 -0.18 0.84 -12.53
CA LYS A 100 0.07 2.20 -13.05
C LYS A 100 0.57 2.16 -14.48
N VAL A 101 0.43 3.27 -15.17
CA VAL A 101 1.19 3.55 -16.39
C VAL A 101 1.97 4.87 -16.24
N ASN A 102 3.07 5.00 -16.97
CA ASN A 102 3.81 6.24 -17.07
C ASN A 102 3.32 7.01 -18.29
N LEU A 103 2.67 8.15 -18.09
CA LEU A 103 2.27 9.05 -19.19
C LEU A 103 3.49 9.77 -19.78
N THR A 104 4.47 10.09 -18.93
CA THR A 104 5.81 10.51 -19.34
C THR A 104 6.84 9.77 -18.54
N LEU A 105 8.00 9.51 -19.11
CA LEU A 105 9.16 8.98 -18.39
C LEU A 105 10.44 9.50 -19.02
N SER A 106 11.05 10.47 -18.36
CA SER A 106 12.32 11.08 -18.76
C SER A 106 13.41 10.66 -17.80
N VAL A 107 14.46 10.06 -18.33
CA VAL A 107 15.63 9.62 -17.57
C VAL A 107 16.72 10.69 -17.75
N ARG A 108 17.11 11.29 -16.65
CA ARG A 108 18.11 12.36 -16.63
C ARG A 108 19.48 11.83 -16.25
N GLU A 109 20.34 12.71 -15.75
CA GLU A 109 21.71 12.39 -15.41
C GLU A 109 21.83 11.32 -14.32
N LYS A 110 22.94 10.59 -14.38
CA LYS A 110 23.29 9.62 -13.36
C LYS A 110 23.74 10.33 -12.09
N ARG A 111 23.17 9.95 -10.98
CA ARG A 111 23.43 10.50 -9.66
C ARG A 111 24.69 9.89 -9.04
N PRO A 112 25.31 10.57 -8.04
CA PRO A 112 26.45 10.00 -7.32
C PRO A 112 26.16 8.70 -6.58
N ASP A 113 24.88 8.44 -6.24
CA ASP A 113 24.40 7.20 -5.59
C ASP A 113 24.23 6.03 -6.55
N GLY A 114 24.57 6.24 -7.84
CA GLY A 114 24.51 5.21 -8.89
C GLY A 114 23.14 5.07 -9.56
N TYR A 115 22.11 5.73 -9.07
CA TYR A 115 20.78 5.81 -9.69
C TYR A 115 20.72 6.97 -10.70
N HIS A 116 19.62 7.05 -11.46
CA HIS A 116 19.33 8.16 -12.36
C HIS A 116 18.32 9.11 -11.73
N GLU A 117 18.47 10.38 -12.00
CA GLU A 117 17.39 11.34 -11.78
C GLU A 117 16.31 11.08 -12.84
N VAL A 118 15.06 10.89 -12.41
CA VAL A 118 13.92 10.67 -13.31
C VAL A 118 12.86 11.74 -13.10
N GLU A 119 12.12 12.03 -14.17
CA GLU A 119 10.92 12.83 -14.13
C GLU A 119 9.83 12.05 -14.86
N THR A 120 8.76 11.71 -14.17
CA THR A 120 7.68 10.89 -14.71
C THR A 120 6.32 11.32 -14.17
N VAL A 121 5.32 11.39 -15.07
CA VAL A 121 3.92 11.49 -14.68
C VAL A 121 3.34 10.09 -14.73
N MET A 122 2.85 9.63 -13.58
CA MET A 122 2.21 8.31 -13.43
C MET A 122 0.73 8.47 -13.14
N THR A 123 -0.07 7.52 -13.62
CA THR A 123 -1.48 7.42 -13.29
C THR A 123 -1.88 5.98 -12.99
N GLY A 124 -2.81 5.81 -12.06
CA GLY A 124 -3.41 4.51 -11.74
C GLY A 124 -4.34 4.04 -12.87
N VAL A 125 -4.45 2.72 -13.03
CA VAL A 125 -5.34 2.08 -14.02
C VAL A 125 -6.11 0.94 -13.38
N GLY A 126 -7.28 0.61 -13.91
CA GLY A 126 -8.21 -0.36 -13.33
C GLY A 126 -7.76 -1.83 -13.37
N LEU A 127 -6.65 -2.16 -14.04
CA LEU A 127 -6.01 -3.47 -13.92
C LEU A 127 -5.45 -3.63 -12.51
N HIS A 128 -5.84 -4.67 -11.79
CA HIS A 128 -5.44 -4.82 -10.38
C HIS A 128 -5.25 -6.28 -9.98
N ASP A 129 -4.37 -6.49 -9.02
CA ASP A 129 -4.28 -7.69 -8.22
C ASP A 129 -5.20 -7.58 -7.00
N THR A 130 -5.60 -8.71 -6.42
CA THR A 130 -6.38 -8.73 -5.18
C THR A 130 -5.50 -9.20 -4.03
N VAL A 131 -5.44 -8.38 -2.97
CA VAL A 131 -4.68 -8.68 -1.76
C VAL A 131 -5.66 -8.83 -0.61
N THR A 132 -5.81 -10.05 -0.08
CA THR A 132 -6.62 -10.30 1.13
C THR A 132 -5.72 -10.62 2.31
N LEU A 133 -5.91 -9.89 3.39
CA LEU A 133 -5.17 -10.07 4.64
C LEU A 133 -6.09 -10.70 5.68
N TYR A 134 -5.65 -11.80 6.29
CA TYR A 134 -6.37 -12.47 7.36
C TYR A 134 -5.56 -12.43 8.66
N ARG A 135 -6.21 -12.04 9.77
CA ARG A 135 -5.66 -12.27 11.11
C ARG A 135 -5.89 -13.72 11.49
N ASN A 136 -4.86 -14.40 11.92
CA ASN A 136 -4.95 -15.79 12.31
C ASN A 136 -4.13 -16.10 13.58
N ALA A 137 -4.47 -17.19 14.22
CA ALA A 137 -3.76 -17.70 15.40
C ALA A 137 -2.67 -18.71 15.02
N GLY A 138 -2.29 -18.77 13.74
CA GLY A 138 -1.25 -19.67 13.24
C GLY A 138 0.11 -19.41 13.86
N PRO A 139 1.06 -20.33 13.71
CA PRO A 139 2.37 -20.23 14.34
C PRO A 139 3.35 -19.28 13.61
N TRP A 140 3.02 -18.81 12.41
CA TRP A 140 3.82 -17.88 11.60
C TRP A 140 2.98 -17.11 10.59
N ASP A 141 3.58 -16.06 10.00
CA ASP A 141 3.04 -15.34 8.86
C ASP A 141 3.12 -16.17 7.59
N LYS A 142 2.11 -16.08 6.73
CA LYS A 142 2.01 -16.85 5.51
C LYS A 142 1.70 -15.95 4.31
N LEU A 143 2.30 -16.27 3.17
CA LEU A 143 1.92 -15.75 1.86
C LEU A 143 1.39 -16.90 1.01
N GLU A 144 0.19 -16.75 0.49
CA GLU A 144 -0.42 -17.55 -0.55
C GLU A 144 -0.50 -16.69 -1.80
N CYS A 145 0.29 -17.01 -2.83
CA CYS A 145 0.36 -16.22 -4.06
C CYS A 145 0.01 -17.11 -5.24
N ASP A 146 -0.98 -16.70 -6.02
CA ASP A 146 -1.46 -17.43 -7.19
C ASP A 146 -1.56 -16.48 -8.41
N PRO A 147 -0.83 -16.77 -9.52
CA PRO A 147 0.28 -17.70 -9.59
C PRO A 147 1.51 -17.23 -8.77
N PRO A 148 2.40 -18.13 -8.36
CA PRO A 148 3.57 -17.78 -7.57
C PRO A 148 4.55 -16.93 -8.41
N VAL A 149 5.04 -15.81 -7.83
CA VAL A 149 5.93 -14.85 -8.52
C VAL A 149 7.35 -14.80 -7.94
N THR A 150 7.60 -15.48 -6.83
CA THR A 150 8.92 -15.59 -6.19
C THR A 150 9.16 -17.02 -5.73
N GLU A 151 10.40 -17.47 -5.80
CA GLU A 151 10.78 -18.83 -5.33
C GLU A 151 10.59 -18.96 -3.80
N ARG A 152 10.90 -17.90 -3.07
CA ARG A 152 10.77 -17.84 -1.61
C ARG A 152 9.76 -16.77 -1.22
N ALA A 153 8.77 -17.13 -0.45
CA ALA A 153 7.76 -16.19 0.05
C ALA A 153 8.40 -14.98 0.77
N GLY A 154 9.49 -15.19 1.50
CA GLY A 154 10.20 -14.13 2.22
C GLY A 154 10.82 -13.02 1.34
N ASP A 155 11.05 -13.31 0.06
CA ASP A 155 11.59 -12.36 -0.91
C ASP A 155 10.50 -11.50 -1.56
N ASN A 156 9.25 -11.93 -1.47
CA ASN A 156 8.11 -11.18 -1.97
C ASN A 156 7.92 -9.84 -1.21
N LEU A 157 7.63 -8.77 -1.95
CA LEU A 157 7.45 -7.44 -1.38
C LEU A 157 6.29 -7.36 -0.38
N CYS A 158 5.24 -8.19 -0.52
CA CYS A 158 4.16 -8.29 0.45
C CYS A 158 4.66 -8.70 1.83
N MET A 159 5.55 -9.71 1.89
CA MET A 159 6.15 -10.15 3.15
C MET A 159 7.15 -9.14 3.72
N LYS A 160 7.82 -8.38 2.85
CA LYS A 160 8.68 -7.26 3.28
C LYS A 160 7.82 -6.13 3.85
N ALA A 161 6.70 -5.79 3.21
CA ALA A 161 5.75 -4.78 3.68
C ALA A 161 5.19 -5.12 5.06
N LEU A 162 4.80 -6.39 5.28
CA LEU A 162 4.36 -6.88 6.59
C LEU A 162 5.43 -6.64 7.68
N ARG A 163 6.69 -6.95 7.40
CA ARG A 163 7.80 -6.74 8.35
C ARG A 163 8.05 -5.26 8.62
N VAL A 164 8.04 -4.42 7.59
CA VAL A 164 8.22 -2.97 7.74
C VAL A 164 7.09 -2.37 8.56
N PHE A 165 5.84 -2.75 8.30
CA PHE A 165 4.70 -2.26 9.06
C PHE A 165 4.82 -2.57 10.55
N PHE A 166 5.08 -3.80 10.93
CA PHE A 166 5.21 -4.18 12.34
C PHE A 166 6.49 -3.68 13.01
N GLY A 167 7.51 -3.36 12.24
CA GLY A 167 8.69 -2.66 12.74
C GLY A 167 8.38 -1.25 13.25
N GLU A 168 7.43 -0.56 12.62
CA GLU A 168 7.00 0.80 13.01
C GLU A 168 5.77 0.82 13.92
N PHE A 169 4.81 -0.08 13.66
CA PHE A 169 3.56 -0.17 14.42
C PHE A 169 3.76 -0.75 15.82
N GLY A 170 4.75 -1.63 15.99
CA GLY A 170 5.05 -2.30 17.23
C GLY A 170 4.78 -3.81 17.20
N PRO A 171 5.01 -4.51 18.33
CA PRO A 171 4.93 -5.96 18.37
C PRO A 171 3.51 -6.44 18.08
N LYS A 172 3.38 -7.32 17.10
CA LYS A 172 2.10 -7.94 16.77
C LYS A 172 1.74 -9.05 17.74
N LYS A 173 0.45 -9.28 17.92
CA LYS A 173 -0.10 -10.28 18.84
C LYS A 173 -0.51 -11.57 18.16
N ASP A 174 -0.83 -11.49 16.87
CA ASP A 174 -1.31 -12.57 16.01
C ASP A 174 -0.48 -12.64 14.73
N PHE A 175 -0.69 -13.66 13.94
CA PHE A 175 -0.05 -13.83 12.65
C PHE A 175 -0.98 -13.37 11.53
N VAL A 176 -0.40 -13.08 10.36
CA VAL A 176 -1.13 -12.63 9.19
C VAL A 176 -0.94 -13.61 8.05
N THR A 177 -2.03 -14.05 7.45
CA THR A 177 -2.00 -14.70 6.14
C THR A 177 -2.33 -13.65 5.09
N ILE A 178 -1.44 -13.50 4.12
CA ILE A 178 -1.63 -12.69 2.92
C ILE A 178 -2.01 -13.64 1.79
N ARG A 179 -3.19 -13.45 1.20
CA ARG A 179 -3.57 -14.10 -0.06
C ARG A 179 -3.44 -13.07 -1.17
N LEU A 180 -2.66 -13.39 -2.19
CA LEU A 180 -2.37 -12.54 -3.33
C LEU A 180 -2.80 -13.25 -4.62
N GLU A 181 -3.83 -12.73 -5.26
CA GLU A 181 -4.32 -13.18 -6.56
C GLU A 181 -3.79 -12.24 -7.64
N LYS A 182 -2.91 -12.76 -8.51
CA LYS A 182 -2.19 -11.98 -9.51
C LYS A 182 -2.95 -11.92 -10.84
N THR A 183 -3.23 -10.73 -11.29
CA THR A 183 -3.76 -10.39 -12.61
C THR A 183 -2.81 -9.50 -13.40
N ILE A 184 -2.09 -8.60 -12.71
CA ILE A 184 -1.11 -7.71 -13.35
C ILE A 184 0.09 -8.55 -13.84
N PRO A 185 0.43 -8.48 -15.14
CA PRO A 185 1.58 -9.18 -15.68
C PRO A 185 2.89 -8.80 -14.96
N THR A 186 3.72 -9.79 -14.70
CA THR A 186 5.04 -9.57 -14.11
C THR A 186 6.03 -8.98 -15.13
N GLN A 187 7.03 -8.22 -14.66
CA GLN A 187 8.08 -7.63 -15.50
C GLN A 187 7.53 -6.82 -16.70
N ALA A 188 6.43 -6.09 -16.46
CA ALA A 188 5.69 -5.38 -17.48
C ALA A 188 5.85 -3.85 -17.42
N GLY A 189 6.54 -3.29 -16.43
CA GLY A 189 6.60 -1.85 -16.21
C GLY A 189 5.32 -1.26 -15.56
N LEU A 190 4.38 -2.11 -15.14
CA LEU A 190 3.07 -1.75 -14.57
C LEU A 190 3.07 -1.55 -13.04
N GLY A 191 4.19 -1.80 -12.36
CA GLY A 191 4.32 -1.59 -10.93
C GLY A 191 3.60 -2.61 -10.03
N GLY A 192 3.19 -3.79 -10.56
CA GLY A 192 2.34 -4.74 -9.83
C GLY A 192 2.88 -5.14 -8.46
N GLY A 193 4.13 -5.57 -8.34
CA GLY A 193 4.70 -5.94 -7.04
C GLY A 193 4.79 -4.78 -6.04
N SER A 194 5.01 -3.54 -6.52
CA SER A 194 4.99 -2.34 -5.69
C SER A 194 3.57 -2.01 -5.22
N SER A 195 2.59 -2.19 -6.10
CA SER A 195 1.17 -2.04 -5.77
C SER A 195 0.71 -3.05 -4.73
N ASP A 196 1.11 -4.33 -4.88
CA ASP A 196 0.83 -5.38 -3.91
C ASP A 196 1.35 -5.02 -2.52
N ALA A 197 2.61 -4.54 -2.44
CA ALA A 197 3.22 -4.13 -1.19
C ALA A 197 2.49 -2.94 -0.54
N ALA A 198 2.07 -1.95 -1.33
CA ALA A 198 1.29 -0.82 -0.86
C ALA A 198 -0.10 -1.25 -0.37
N ALA A 199 -0.76 -2.18 -1.09
CA ALA A 199 -2.03 -2.77 -0.68
C ALA A 199 -1.90 -3.50 0.66
N VAL A 200 -0.80 -4.23 0.89
CA VAL A 200 -0.51 -4.83 2.21
C VAL A 200 -0.40 -3.75 3.29
N LEU A 201 0.32 -2.65 3.06
CA LEU A 201 0.44 -1.57 4.05
C LEU A 201 -0.92 -0.93 4.37
N ARG A 202 -1.75 -0.61 3.35
CA ARG A 202 -3.10 -0.05 3.54
C ARG A 202 -4.00 -1.04 4.27
N GLY A 203 -4.00 -2.30 3.83
CA GLY A 203 -4.80 -3.35 4.44
C GLY A 203 -4.42 -3.64 5.89
N LEU A 204 -3.12 -3.61 6.24
CA LEU A 204 -2.66 -3.74 7.62
C LEU A 204 -3.12 -2.56 8.48
N ARG A 205 -3.07 -1.32 7.96
CA ARG A 205 -3.63 -0.16 8.64
C ARG A 205 -5.10 -0.38 9.01
N THR A 206 -5.89 -0.87 8.08
CA THR A 206 -7.31 -1.17 8.28
C THR A 206 -7.51 -2.36 9.22
N LEU A 207 -6.77 -3.46 9.00
CA LEU A 207 -6.88 -4.71 9.76
C LEU A 207 -6.58 -4.54 11.25
N TYR A 208 -5.67 -3.61 11.57
CA TYR A 208 -5.28 -3.30 12.95
C TYR A 208 -5.86 -1.97 13.45
N ALA A 209 -6.78 -1.35 12.71
CA ALA A 209 -7.41 -0.06 13.00
C ALA A 209 -6.38 0.99 13.45
N SER A 210 -5.26 1.05 12.76
CA SER A 210 -4.19 2.01 13.03
C SER A 210 -4.59 3.39 12.53
N ASN A 211 -4.25 4.43 13.28
CA ASN A 211 -4.43 5.82 12.87
C ASN A 211 -3.24 6.37 12.06
N MET A 212 -2.42 5.51 11.49
CA MET A 212 -1.33 5.90 10.61
C MET A 212 -1.85 6.69 9.41
N THR A 213 -1.24 7.84 9.17
CA THR A 213 -1.57 8.68 8.02
C THR A 213 -0.95 8.12 6.74
N ASP A 214 -1.46 8.54 5.58
CA ASP A 214 -0.85 8.16 4.30
C ASP A 214 0.63 8.56 4.24
N THR A 215 1.00 9.73 4.76
CA THR A 215 2.40 10.17 4.84
C THR A 215 3.29 9.22 5.66
N GLN A 216 2.76 8.61 6.71
CA GLN A 216 3.49 7.60 7.48
C GLN A 216 3.63 6.29 6.70
N LEU A 217 2.57 5.87 6.00
CA LEU A 217 2.64 4.70 5.11
C LEU A 217 3.59 4.93 3.93
N GLU A 218 3.61 6.13 3.34
CA GLU A 218 4.56 6.50 2.27
C GLU A 218 6.03 6.37 2.72
N LYS A 219 6.36 6.83 3.94
CA LYS A 219 7.70 6.64 4.51
C LYS A 219 8.08 5.18 4.72
N MET A 220 7.11 4.31 5.05
CA MET A 220 7.33 2.87 5.11
C MET A 220 7.53 2.30 3.70
N ALA A 221 6.72 2.75 2.75
CA ALA A 221 6.73 2.34 1.36
C ALA A 221 8.08 2.65 0.67
N GLU A 222 8.72 3.80 0.98
CA GLU A 222 10.06 4.16 0.48
C GLU A 222 11.13 3.11 0.80
N LYS A 223 10.99 2.39 1.95
CA LYS A 223 11.90 1.31 2.34
C LYS A 223 11.76 0.04 1.48
N LEU A 224 10.65 -0.07 0.73
CA LEU A 224 10.32 -1.24 -0.09
C LEU A 224 10.68 -1.06 -1.55
N GLY A 225 10.62 0.18 -2.06
CA GLY A 225 10.97 0.52 -3.43
C GLY A 225 10.45 1.89 -3.85
N SER A 226 11.04 2.46 -4.91
CA SER A 226 10.75 3.84 -5.36
C SER A 226 9.31 4.04 -5.82
N ASP A 227 8.68 3.03 -6.43
CA ASP A 227 7.29 3.12 -6.92
C ASP A 227 6.25 2.85 -5.82
N VAL A 228 6.62 2.22 -4.69
CA VAL A 228 5.66 1.81 -3.65
C VAL A 228 4.90 2.99 -3.03
N PRO A 229 5.53 4.15 -2.74
CA PRO A 229 4.84 5.32 -2.20
C PRO A 229 3.69 5.81 -3.08
N PHE A 230 3.84 5.78 -4.41
CA PHE A 230 2.78 6.17 -5.35
C PHE A 230 1.47 5.40 -5.09
N PHE A 231 1.57 4.09 -4.84
CA PHE A 231 0.41 3.22 -4.65
C PHE A 231 -0.27 3.35 -3.28
N ILE A 232 0.30 4.11 -2.35
CA ILE A 232 -0.38 4.41 -1.08
C ILE A 232 -1.61 5.29 -1.32
N ARG A 233 -1.48 6.31 -2.17
CA ARG A 233 -2.58 7.24 -2.54
C ARG A 233 -3.22 6.89 -3.86
N GLY A 234 -2.45 6.44 -4.84
CA GLY A 234 -2.91 6.26 -6.21
C GLY A 234 -3.17 7.58 -6.94
N GLY A 235 -4.14 7.59 -7.86
CA GLY A 235 -4.49 8.75 -8.67
C GLY A 235 -3.42 9.09 -9.71
N THR A 236 -3.17 10.39 -9.95
CA THR A 236 -2.15 10.89 -10.87
C THR A 236 -1.09 11.70 -10.11
N ALA A 237 0.18 11.44 -10.37
CA ALA A 237 1.28 12.12 -9.69
C ALA A 237 2.49 12.37 -10.60
N LEU A 238 3.18 13.49 -10.35
CA LEU A 238 4.54 13.73 -10.83
C LEU A 238 5.53 13.14 -9.83
N ALA A 239 6.36 12.23 -10.31
CA ALA A 239 7.44 11.65 -9.53
C ALA A 239 8.79 12.16 -10.03
N THR A 240 9.67 12.52 -9.10
CA THR A 240 11.04 13.00 -9.34
C THR A 240 12.03 12.29 -8.42
N GLY A 241 13.30 12.62 -8.50
CA GLY A 241 14.34 11.88 -7.78
C GLY A 241 14.61 10.55 -8.47
N ARG A 242 14.56 9.47 -7.73
CA ARG A 242 14.57 8.09 -8.27
C ARG A 242 13.16 7.58 -8.59
N GLY A 243 12.13 8.46 -8.48
CA GLY A 243 10.71 8.16 -8.57
C GLY A 243 9.97 8.22 -7.22
N GLU A 244 10.68 8.49 -6.11
CA GLU A 244 10.13 8.49 -4.76
C GLU A 244 9.53 9.84 -4.32
N LYS A 245 9.94 10.95 -4.96
CA LYS A 245 9.43 12.29 -4.61
C LYS A 245 8.15 12.57 -5.38
N LEU A 246 7.03 12.43 -4.71
CA LEU A 246 5.72 12.52 -5.33
C LEU A 246 5.06 13.88 -5.11
N LYS A 247 4.51 14.46 -6.19
CA LYS A 247 3.62 15.60 -6.16
C LYS A 247 2.29 15.18 -6.80
N ALA A 248 1.21 15.20 -6.03
CA ALA A 248 -0.12 14.93 -6.56
C ALA A 248 -0.46 15.92 -7.67
N LEU A 249 -1.11 15.43 -8.70
CA LEU A 249 -1.60 16.19 -9.86
C LEU A 249 -3.13 16.08 -9.94
N PRO A 250 -3.80 16.92 -10.75
CA PRO A 250 -5.19 16.70 -11.11
C PRO A 250 -5.37 15.30 -11.71
N ASP A 251 -6.50 14.68 -11.44
CA ASP A 251 -6.82 13.38 -12.00
C ASP A 251 -6.93 13.45 -13.52
N MET A 252 -6.62 12.35 -14.18
CA MET A 252 -6.86 12.23 -15.61
C MET A 252 -8.36 12.35 -15.93
N PRO A 253 -8.72 12.99 -17.06
CA PRO A 253 -10.09 12.91 -17.54
C PRO A 253 -10.47 11.45 -17.79
N PRO A 254 -11.78 11.09 -17.61
CA PRO A 254 -12.25 9.72 -17.83
C PRO A 254 -11.83 9.20 -19.21
N CYS A 255 -11.16 8.06 -19.21
CA CYS A 255 -10.71 7.41 -20.44
C CYS A 255 -10.55 5.90 -20.22
N TRP A 256 -10.31 5.21 -21.31
CA TRP A 256 -10.04 3.77 -21.33
C TRP A 256 -8.64 3.51 -21.83
N LEU A 257 -8.04 2.46 -21.28
CA LEU A 257 -6.73 2.01 -21.71
C LEU A 257 -6.82 0.59 -22.25
N VAL A 258 -6.14 0.34 -23.36
CA VAL A 258 -5.79 -1.01 -23.79
C VAL A 258 -4.34 -1.23 -23.45
N ILE A 259 -4.08 -2.21 -22.58
CA ILE A 259 -2.75 -2.59 -22.12
C ILE A 259 -2.38 -3.92 -22.75
N VAL A 260 -1.26 -3.97 -23.44
CA VAL A 260 -0.75 -5.16 -24.13
C VAL A 260 0.60 -5.53 -23.54
N LYS A 261 0.76 -6.74 -23.02
CA LYS A 261 2.03 -7.28 -22.55
C LYS A 261 2.51 -8.38 -23.51
N PRO A 262 3.51 -8.08 -24.36
CA PRO A 262 4.16 -9.11 -25.19
C PRO A 262 4.95 -10.11 -24.35
N GLU A 263 5.34 -11.23 -24.96
CA GLU A 263 6.14 -12.26 -24.25
C GLU A 263 7.53 -11.75 -23.86
N GLU A 264 8.10 -10.83 -24.65
CA GLU A 264 9.38 -10.22 -24.33
C GLU A 264 9.39 -9.52 -22.98
N SER A 265 10.51 -9.47 -22.31
CA SER A 265 10.69 -8.73 -21.07
C SER A 265 12.05 -8.03 -21.06
N HIS A 266 12.09 -6.86 -20.46
CA HIS A 266 13.30 -6.05 -20.39
C HIS A 266 13.68 -5.83 -18.92
N PRO A 267 14.79 -6.44 -18.44
CA PRO A 267 15.31 -6.15 -17.11
C PRO A 267 15.60 -4.65 -16.98
N THR A 268 15.03 -4.00 -15.96
CA THR A 268 15.15 -2.55 -15.76
C THR A 268 16.60 -2.07 -15.77
N ALA A 269 17.50 -2.82 -15.11
CA ALA A 269 18.93 -2.48 -15.09
C ALA A 269 19.56 -2.49 -16.49
N ALA A 270 19.15 -3.42 -17.37
CA ALA A 270 19.64 -3.49 -18.74
C ALA A 270 19.18 -2.28 -19.57
N MET A 271 17.93 -1.83 -19.37
CA MET A 271 17.37 -0.65 -20.06
C MET A 271 18.09 0.64 -19.63
N TYR A 272 18.36 0.84 -18.34
CA TYR A 272 19.18 1.95 -17.87
C TYR A 272 20.60 1.89 -18.46
N ALA A 273 21.24 0.73 -18.46
CA ALA A 273 22.57 0.56 -19.06
C ALA A 273 22.57 0.82 -20.58
N ALA A 274 21.50 0.51 -21.28
CA ALA A 274 21.34 0.84 -22.69
C ALA A 274 21.21 2.37 -22.90
N LEU A 275 20.42 3.06 -22.07
CA LEU A 275 20.33 4.53 -22.09
C LEU A 275 21.68 5.21 -21.79
N ASP A 276 22.49 4.64 -20.89
CA ASP A 276 23.81 5.18 -20.56
C ASP A 276 24.78 5.11 -21.75
N ARG A 277 24.58 4.14 -22.65
CA ARG A 277 25.41 3.99 -23.88
C ARG A 277 24.87 4.79 -25.08
N ALA A 278 23.63 5.27 -25.01
CA ALA A 278 23.03 6.01 -26.11
C ALA A 278 23.72 7.37 -26.32
N ALA A 279 24.04 7.69 -27.58
CA ALA A 279 24.81 8.89 -27.94
C ALA A 279 24.04 10.21 -27.69
N ALA A 280 22.72 10.17 -27.73
CA ALA A 280 21.86 11.30 -27.43
C ALA A 280 20.58 10.82 -26.72
N ARG A 281 20.17 11.55 -25.71
CA ARG A 281 18.86 11.38 -25.07
C ARG A 281 17.95 12.47 -25.59
N THR A 282 16.77 12.13 -26.11
CA THR A 282 15.82 13.12 -26.66
C THR A 282 15.18 13.97 -25.58
N GLY A 283 15.39 13.61 -24.30
CA GLY A 283 15.02 14.42 -23.15
C GLY A 283 13.57 14.89 -23.20
N GLY A 284 12.62 13.97 -23.19
CA GLY A 284 11.21 14.30 -23.08
C GLY A 284 10.94 15.21 -21.88
N ASN A 285 9.88 15.96 -21.91
CA ASN A 285 9.45 16.75 -20.77
C ASN A 285 7.95 16.54 -20.52
N SER A 286 7.57 16.64 -19.25
CA SER A 286 6.21 16.41 -18.81
C SER A 286 5.26 17.61 -19.08
N ARG A 287 5.75 18.74 -19.63
CA ARG A 287 4.99 20.01 -19.73
C ARG A 287 3.66 19.86 -20.47
N ALA A 288 3.66 19.15 -21.61
CA ALA A 288 2.44 18.96 -22.41
C ALA A 288 1.39 18.16 -21.65
N VAL A 289 1.82 17.06 -20.98
CA VAL A 289 0.94 16.24 -20.15
C VAL A 289 0.44 17.02 -18.95
N LEU A 290 1.29 17.75 -18.24
CA LEU A 290 0.90 18.59 -17.11
C LEU A 290 -0.14 19.64 -17.51
N ALA A 291 0.08 20.36 -18.62
CA ALA A 291 -0.87 21.32 -19.13
C ALA A 291 -2.19 20.68 -19.61
N GLY A 292 -2.12 19.46 -20.14
CA GLY A 292 -3.30 18.67 -20.50
C GLY A 292 -4.12 18.25 -19.26
N LEU A 293 -3.47 17.82 -18.20
CA LEU A 293 -4.12 17.47 -16.92
C LEU A 293 -4.82 18.68 -16.29
N GLU A 294 -4.15 19.84 -16.24
CA GLU A 294 -4.74 21.07 -15.71
C GLU A 294 -6.02 21.51 -16.46
N ARG A 295 -6.10 21.22 -17.75
CA ARG A 295 -7.28 21.55 -18.59
C ARG A 295 -8.25 20.39 -18.76
N SER A 296 -7.98 19.24 -18.16
CA SER A 296 -8.73 17.99 -18.40
C SER A 296 -8.85 17.65 -19.90
N ASP A 297 -7.78 17.88 -20.67
CA ASP A 297 -7.72 17.67 -22.12
C ASP A 297 -6.99 16.35 -22.45
N LEU A 298 -7.76 15.29 -22.64
CA LEU A 298 -7.22 13.96 -22.96
C LEU A 298 -6.41 13.93 -24.26
N SER A 299 -6.76 14.76 -25.27
CA SER A 299 -6.00 14.83 -26.52
C SER A 299 -4.63 15.44 -26.32
N ALA A 300 -4.54 16.50 -25.52
CA ALA A 300 -3.25 17.12 -25.16
C ALA A 300 -2.38 16.18 -24.33
N ILE A 301 -2.99 15.43 -23.39
CA ILE A 301 -2.30 14.39 -22.62
C ILE A 301 -1.73 13.33 -23.55
N ALA A 302 -2.57 12.79 -24.47
CA ALA A 302 -2.16 11.76 -25.42
C ALA A 302 -1.02 12.24 -26.34
N ALA A 303 -1.10 13.47 -26.84
CA ALA A 303 -0.05 14.06 -27.67
C ALA A 303 1.28 14.25 -26.92
N GLY A 304 1.22 14.41 -25.60
CA GLY A 304 2.38 14.61 -24.74
C GLY A 304 3.04 13.33 -24.21
N LEU A 305 2.51 12.15 -24.55
CA LEU A 305 3.10 10.88 -24.10
C LEU A 305 4.57 10.75 -24.54
N ASN A 306 5.44 10.35 -23.61
CA ASN A 306 6.86 10.17 -23.87
C ASN A 306 7.49 9.14 -22.92
N ASN A 307 8.34 8.27 -23.45
CA ASN A 307 9.13 7.33 -22.66
C ASN A 307 10.53 7.15 -23.24
N ASP A 308 11.54 7.63 -22.54
CA ASP A 308 12.94 7.61 -23.00
C ASP A 308 13.48 6.20 -23.26
N PHE A 309 12.97 5.17 -22.56
CA PHE A 309 13.41 3.80 -22.82
C PHE A 309 13.04 3.27 -24.21
N GLN A 310 12.03 3.86 -24.88
CA GLN A 310 11.70 3.44 -26.25
C GLN A 310 12.82 3.73 -27.26
N GLN A 311 13.76 4.63 -26.94
CA GLN A 311 14.90 4.94 -27.81
C GLN A 311 15.98 3.85 -27.82
N VAL A 312 15.96 2.97 -26.84
CA VAL A 312 16.98 1.94 -26.64
C VAL A 312 16.41 0.52 -26.62
N LEU A 313 15.25 0.35 -27.25
CA LEU A 313 14.66 -0.97 -27.42
C LEU A 313 15.61 -1.88 -28.22
N PRO A 314 15.66 -3.18 -27.89
CA PRO A 314 16.43 -4.14 -28.67
C PRO A 314 15.92 -4.23 -30.12
N GLU A 315 16.82 -4.55 -31.02
CA GLU A 315 16.45 -4.86 -32.41
C GLU A 315 15.48 -6.05 -32.45
N GLY A 316 14.41 -5.92 -33.24
CA GLY A 316 13.36 -6.93 -33.32
C GLY A 316 12.33 -6.90 -32.19
N SER A 317 12.36 -5.89 -31.30
CA SER A 317 11.29 -5.70 -30.31
C SER A 317 9.91 -5.53 -30.95
N SER A 318 8.91 -6.20 -30.40
CA SER A 318 7.51 -6.09 -30.85
C SER A 318 6.84 -4.78 -30.39
N ILE A 319 7.44 -4.04 -29.47
CA ILE A 319 6.86 -2.81 -28.87
C ILE A 319 6.47 -1.78 -29.93
N PRO A 320 7.33 -1.40 -30.90
CA PRO A 320 6.95 -0.45 -31.94
C PRO A 320 5.75 -0.90 -32.78
N VAL A 321 5.68 -2.21 -33.07
CA VAL A 321 4.56 -2.80 -33.82
C VAL A 321 3.25 -2.68 -33.05
N ILE A 322 3.27 -2.99 -31.74
CA ILE A 322 2.11 -2.89 -30.86
C ILE A 322 1.66 -1.43 -30.71
N VAL A 323 2.60 -0.49 -30.56
CA VAL A 323 2.30 0.96 -30.49
C VAL A 323 1.57 1.41 -31.74
N GLU A 324 2.06 1.01 -32.92
CA GLU A 324 1.43 1.39 -34.19
C GLU A 324 0.08 0.71 -34.37
N ALA A 325 -0.06 -0.57 -34.04
CA ALA A 325 -1.33 -1.29 -34.09
C ALA A 325 -2.40 -0.63 -33.20
N LEU A 326 -2.05 -0.23 -31.97
CA LEU A 326 -2.97 0.50 -31.09
C LEU A 326 -3.44 1.82 -31.69
N ARG A 327 -2.56 2.57 -32.36
CA ARG A 327 -2.91 3.83 -33.07
C ARG A 327 -3.86 3.57 -34.22
N GLN A 328 -3.58 2.56 -35.04
CA GLN A 328 -4.44 2.16 -36.18
C GLN A 328 -5.82 1.68 -35.72
N LEU A 329 -5.90 1.09 -34.52
CA LEU A 329 -7.15 0.67 -33.90
C LEU A 329 -7.90 1.81 -33.16
N GLY A 330 -7.43 3.06 -33.31
CA GLY A 330 -8.16 4.24 -32.84
C GLY A 330 -7.70 4.77 -31.45
N ALA A 331 -6.58 4.33 -30.94
CA ALA A 331 -6.00 4.98 -29.77
C ALA A 331 -5.60 6.42 -30.11
N LEU A 332 -5.89 7.38 -29.22
CA LEU A 332 -5.43 8.77 -29.34
C LEU A 332 -3.90 8.85 -29.43
N ASN A 333 -3.22 8.00 -28.71
CA ASN A 333 -1.80 7.69 -28.80
C ASN A 333 -1.50 6.42 -27.99
N ALA A 334 -0.30 5.86 -28.18
CA ALA A 334 0.16 4.67 -27.50
C ALA A 334 1.66 4.74 -27.21
N GLN A 335 2.10 4.12 -26.12
CA GLN A 335 3.52 3.98 -25.77
C GLN A 335 3.77 2.85 -24.77
N MET A 336 5.04 2.49 -24.61
CA MET A 336 5.52 1.59 -23.58
C MET A 336 5.45 2.25 -22.19
N THR A 337 5.13 1.49 -21.13
CA THR A 337 5.17 1.96 -19.74
C THR A 337 6.39 1.46 -18.98
N GLY A 338 6.96 2.30 -18.12
CA GLY A 338 8.16 1.95 -17.35
C GLY A 338 9.32 1.56 -18.24
N SER A 339 10.12 0.61 -17.80
CA SER A 339 11.20 -0.02 -18.61
C SER A 339 10.67 -1.08 -19.59
N GLY A 340 9.37 -1.23 -19.68
CA GLY A 340 8.71 -2.22 -20.53
C GLY A 340 8.45 -3.54 -19.81
N SER A 341 7.90 -4.47 -20.52
CA SER A 341 7.58 -4.47 -21.96
C SER A 341 6.13 -4.12 -22.27
N ALA A 342 5.25 -3.84 -21.27
CA ALA A 342 3.87 -3.50 -21.58
C ALA A 342 3.76 -2.18 -22.33
N VAL A 343 2.83 -2.16 -23.29
CA VAL A 343 2.41 -1.00 -24.08
C VAL A 343 0.98 -0.65 -23.70
N PHE A 344 0.66 0.62 -23.64
CA PHE A 344 -0.73 1.05 -23.47
C PHE A 344 -1.15 2.05 -24.53
N GLY A 345 -2.42 2.02 -24.90
CA GLY A 345 -3.08 3.00 -25.77
C GLY A 345 -4.21 3.69 -25.01
N LEU A 346 -4.38 5.00 -25.23
CA LEU A 346 -5.45 5.81 -24.65
C LEU A 346 -6.65 5.91 -25.58
N PHE A 347 -7.84 5.62 -25.07
CA PHE A 347 -9.10 5.67 -25.81
C PHE A 347 -10.12 6.56 -25.12
N ARG A 348 -10.94 7.29 -25.89
CA ARG A 348 -12.03 8.10 -25.33
C ARG A 348 -13.22 7.26 -24.89
N ARG A 349 -13.55 6.24 -25.66
CA ARG A 349 -14.75 5.43 -25.46
C ARG A 349 -14.38 4.00 -25.16
N ARG A 350 -15.21 3.39 -24.34
CA ARG A 350 -15.08 2.00 -23.93
C ARG A 350 -15.16 1.05 -25.10
N GLU A 351 -16.13 1.28 -25.98
CA GLU A 351 -16.42 0.42 -27.11
C GLU A 351 -15.22 0.32 -28.06
N ASP A 352 -14.56 1.46 -28.34
CA ASP A 352 -13.38 1.49 -29.21
C ASP A 352 -12.21 0.73 -28.57
N ALA A 353 -12.02 0.88 -27.24
CA ALA A 353 -11.00 0.15 -26.50
C ALA A 353 -11.27 -1.37 -26.46
N GLU A 354 -12.53 -1.79 -26.28
CA GLU A 354 -12.90 -3.20 -26.26
C GLU A 354 -12.67 -3.86 -27.64
N VAL A 355 -12.99 -3.18 -28.72
CA VAL A 355 -12.69 -3.65 -30.09
C VAL A 355 -11.19 -3.80 -30.30
N ALA A 356 -10.41 -2.78 -29.94
CA ALA A 356 -8.95 -2.81 -30.08
C ALA A 356 -8.33 -3.94 -29.22
N ALA A 357 -8.81 -4.11 -28.00
CA ALA A 357 -8.34 -5.18 -27.12
C ALA A 357 -8.69 -6.57 -27.67
N SER A 358 -9.88 -6.75 -28.24
CA SER A 358 -10.29 -8.03 -28.84
C SER A 358 -9.39 -8.42 -30.00
N VAL A 359 -9.08 -7.47 -30.91
CA VAL A 359 -8.18 -7.72 -32.03
C VAL A 359 -6.78 -8.07 -31.56
N LEU A 360 -6.21 -7.28 -30.65
CA LEU A 360 -4.83 -7.51 -30.19
C LEU A 360 -4.67 -8.76 -29.33
N LYS A 361 -5.74 -9.25 -28.73
CA LYS A 361 -5.71 -10.45 -27.88
C LYS A 361 -5.47 -11.73 -28.67
N GLU A 362 -5.73 -11.73 -29.98
CA GLU A 362 -5.44 -12.87 -30.86
C GLU A 362 -3.95 -13.15 -30.92
N ASP A 363 -3.11 -12.12 -31.05
CA ASP A 363 -1.66 -12.22 -31.11
C ASP A 363 -0.98 -12.06 -29.74
N TYR A 364 -1.61 -11.33 -28.83
CA TYR A 364 -1.09 -11.01 -27.50
C TYR A 364 -2.11 -11.37 -26.41
N PRO A 365 -2.07 -12.63 -25.90
CA PRO A 365 -3.07 -13.11 -24.93
C PRO A 365 -3.18 -12.26 -23.67
N GLN A 366 -2.07 -11.62 -23.24
CA GLN A 366 -2.05 -10.70 -22.10
C GLN A 366 -2.43 -9.27 -22.54
N THR A 367 -3.66 -9.15 -23.08
CA THR A 367 -4.27 -7.86 -23.45
C THR A 367 -5.46 -7.56 -22.57
N PHE A 368 -5.52 -6.35 -22.04
CA PHE A 368 -6.52 -5.90 -21.08
C PHE A 368 -7.14 -4.59 -21.52
N CYS A 369 -8.47 -4.47 -21.43
CA CYS A 369 -9.22 -3.23 -21.57
C CYS A 369 -9.68 -2.77 -20.19
N VAL A 370 -9.21 -1.62 -19.73
CA VAL A 370 -9.45 -1.14 -18.37
C VAL A 370 -9.72 0.37 -18.33
N PRO A 371 -10.50 0.86 -17.36
CA PRO A 371 -10.64 2.30 -17.15
C PRO A 371 -9.37 2.88 -16.49
N GLN A 372 -9.20 4.18 -16.59
CA GLN A 372 -8.37 4.97 -15.68
C GLN A 372 -9.04 5.01 -14.28
N VAL A 373 -8.27 5.06 -13.19
CA VAL A 373 -8.75 5.09 -11.78
C VAL A 373 -8.00 6.13 -10.95
#